data_6e0951eae5f359467462ea88cc62bd53
#
_entry.id   6e0951eae5f359467462ea88cc62bd53
#
_cell.length_a   1.000
_cell.length_b   1.000
_cell.length_c   1.000
_cell.angle_alpha   90.00
_cell.angle_beta   90.00
_cell.angle_gamma   90.00
#
_symmetry.space_group_name_H-M   'P 1'
#
loop_
_entity.id
_entity.type
_entity.pdbx_description
1 polymer ?
#
loop_
_entity_poly.entity_id
_entity_poly.type
_entity_poly.pdbx_seq_one_letter_code
_entity_poly.pdbx_strand_id
1 'polypeptide(L)'
;MYAETVEGTPQGAGISPLLANIFLHYALDLWVRQWMRRAATGQMRLARYADDFLLTFERRADADRMATALAERLAKFGLRLHEDKTRLIEFGRFAATNRRRRSEGRPETFDFLGFTHYCGKTLDGRFMVHRKTQRGRLIRKLKELRQELKRRMHMRLREQHGWLARVLRGHYAYYGVTGNSYGLRRFLTQAVRAWHGAIRRRGQKRRMSWDRFNALLRANPLPPPRLAHVWRGRAA
;
A
#
# COMPACT_ATOMS: atom_id res chain seq x y z
N MET A 1 -20.91 -3.31 -28.60
CA MET A 1 -19.89 -2.80 -29.55
C MET A 1 -18.55 -3.40 -29.13
N TYR A 2 -18.01 -4.31 -29.93
CA TYR A 2 -16.66 -4.82 -29.75
C TYR A 2 -15.72 -3.81 -30.40
N ALA A 3 -14.86 -3.16 -29.61
CA ALA A 3 -13.75 -2.39 -30.16
C ALA A 3 -12.58 -3.34 -30.39
N GLU A 4 -12.19 -3.54 -31.63
CA GLU A 4 -10.96 -4.25 -31.97
C GLU A 4 -9.77 -3.43 -31.46
N THR A 5 -9.05 -3.97 -30.48
CA THR A 5 -7.77 -3.42 -30.05
C THR A 5 -6.67 -3.94 -30.96
N VAL A 6 -6.03 -3.06 -31.70
CA VAL A 6 -4.95 -3.41 -32.66
C VAL A 6 -3.69 -3.88 -31.92
N GLU A 7 -3.51 -3.51 -30.66
CA GLU A 7 -2.38 -3.92 -29.79
C GLU A 7 -2.86 -4.18 -28.36
N GLY A 8 -2.32 -5.24 -27.73
CA GLY A 8 -2.56 -5.60 -26.35
C GLY A 8 -3.82 -6.44 -26.11
N THR A 9 -4.14 -6.67 -24.84
CA THR A 9 -5.37 -7.38 -24.42
C THR A 9 -6.39 -6.39 -23.87
N PRO A 10 -7.72 -6.61 -24.10
CA PRO A 10 -8.75 -5.72 -23.58
C PRO A 10 -8.66 -5.54 -22.06
N GLN A 11 -8.74 -4.31 -21.58
CA GLN A 11 -8.78 -4.04 -20.13
C GLN A 11 -10.06 -4.64 -19.53
N GLY A 12 -9.88 -5.49 -18.49
CA GLY A 12 -10.98 -6.13 -17.78
C GLY A 12 -11.30 -7.57 -18.21
N ALA A 13 -10.63 -8.12 -19.23
CA ALA A 13 -10.74 -9.55 -19.52
C ALA A 13 -10.08 -10.38 -18.41
N GLY A 14 -10.74 -11.44 -17.93
CA GLY A 14 -10.26 -12.28 -16.82
C GLY A 14 -8.87 -12.91 -17.05
N ILE A 15 -8.48 -13.12 -18.32
CA ILE A 15 -7.19 -13.72 -18.69
C ILE A 15 -6.05 -12.68 -18.79
N SER A 16 -6.35 -11.39 -18.99
CA SER A 16 -5.34 -10.34 -19.20
C SER A 16 -4.28 -10.25 -18.10
N PRO A 17 -4.63 -10.35 -16.79
CA PRO A 17 -3.62 -10.32 -15.74
C PRO A 17 -2.67 -11.52 -15.76
N LEU A 18 -3.16 -12.69 -16.19
CA LEU A 18 -2.33 -13.89 -16.33
C LEU A 18 -1.34 -13.74 -17.47
N LEU A 19 -1.81 -13.32 -18.65
CA LEU A 19 -0.96 -13.10 -19.83
C LEU A 19 0.10 -12.02 -19.55
N ALA A 20 -0.29 -10.91 -18.91
CA ALA A 20 0.64 -9.86 -18.51
C ALA A 20 1.72 -10.39 -17.55
N ASN A 21 1.37 -11.26 -16.60
CA ASN A 21 2.33 -11.85 -15.69
C ASN A 21 3.28 -12.82 -16.39
N ILE A 22 2.79 -13.63 -17.33
CA ILE A 22 3.61 -14.52 -18.15
C ILE A 22 4.58 -13.68 -19.00
N PHE A 23 4.07 -12.66 -19.69
CA PHE A 23 4.90 -11.77 -20.51
C PHE A 23 6.00 -11.11 -19.70
N LEU A 24 5.69 -10.51 -18.53
CA LEU A 24 6.66 -9.86 -17.66
C LEU A 24 7.64 -10.87 -17.03
N HIS A 25 7.24 -12.12 -16.85
CA HIS A 25 8.17 -13.15 -16.39
C HIS A 25 9.32 -13.33 -17.37
N TYR A 26 9.04 -13.42 -18.67
CA TYR A 26 10.09 -13.55 -19.69
C TYR A 26 10.81 -12.24 -20.00
N ALA A 27 10.07 -11.15 -20.11
CA ALA A 27 10.64 -9.86 -20.47
C ALA A 27 11.49 -9.25 -19.34
N LEU A 28 11.07 -9.44 -18.08
CA LEU A 28 11.68 -8.78 -16.90
C LEU A 28 12.33 -9.77 -15.93
N ASP A 29 11.55 -10.71 -15.34
CA ASP A 29 12.03 -11.49 -14.18
C ASP A 29 13.26 -12.34 -14.52
N LEU A 30 13.22 -13.09 -15.61
CA LEU A 30 14.35 -13.95 -16.03
C LEU A 30 15.56 -13.11 -16.42
N TRP A 31 15.34 -12.00 -17.12
CA TRP A 31 16.42 -11.12 -17.52
C TRP A 31 17.07 -10.44 -16.30
N VAL A 32 16.30 -9.94 -15.33
CA VAL A 32 16.84 -9.37 -14.09
C VAL A 32 17.67 -10.40 -13.33
N ARG A 33 17.18 -11.66 -13.21
CA ARG A 33 17.96 -12.75 -12.58
C ARG A 33 19.29 -13.02 -13.30
N GLN A 34 19.29 -12.98 -14.63
CA GLN A 34 20.51 -13.14 -15.40
C GLN A 34 21.47 -11.97 -15.20
N TRP A 35 20.95 -10.74 -15.21
CA TRP A 35 21.73 -9.52 -14.96
C TRP A 35 22.33 -9.54 -13.55
N MET A 36 21.58 -9.94 -12.54
CA MET A 36 22.08 -10.11 -11.16
C MET A 36 23.30 -11.04 -11.08
N ARG A 37 23.29 -12.12 -11.85
CA ARG A 37 24.40 -13.10 -11.84
C ARG A 37 25.65 -12.63 -12.60
N ARG A 38 25.47 -11.86 -13.66
CA ARG A 38 26.55 -11.53 -14.61
C ARG A 38 27.13 -10.14 -14.41
N ALA A 39 26.30 -9.19 -13.97
CA ALA A 39 26.66 -7.78 -13.98
C ALA A 39 26.63 -7.10 -12.60
N ALA A 40 25.88 -7.62 -11.63
CA ALA A 40 25.85 -7.02 -10.31
C ALA A 40 27.15 -7.28 -9.56
N THR A 41 27.66 -6.22 -8.91
CA THR A 41 28.89 -6.29 -8.09
C THR A 41 28.57 -6.38 -6.60
N GLY A 42 27.32 -6.07 -6.20
CA GLY A 42 26.80 -6.20 -4.84
C GLY A 42 25.49 -6.99 -4.80
N GLN A 43 24.93 -7.15 -3.61
CA GLN A 43 23.64 -7.81 -3.45
C GLN A 43 22.53 -7.00 -4.12
N MET A 44 21.64 -7.72 -4.80
CA MET A 44 20.49 -7.16 -5.46
C MET A 44 19.26 -8.06 -5.24
N ARG A 45 18.08 -7.48 -5.17
CA ARG A 45 16.80 -8.22 -5.08
C ARG A 45 15.73 -7.56 -5.93
N LEU A 46 14.86 -8.39 -6.49
CA LEU A 46 13.65 -7.98 -7.20
C LEU A 46 12.42 -8.41 -6.39
N ALA A 47 11.48 -7.49 -6.19
CA ALA A 47 10.13 -7.78 -5.74
C ALA A 47 9.16 -7.21 -6.78
N ARG A 48 8.31 -8.08 -7.38
CA ARG A 48 7.33 -7.68 -8.39
C ARG A 48 5.93 -8.15 -7.99
N TYR A 49 4.96 -7.29 -8.24
CA TYR A 49 3.54 -7.60 -8.15
C TYR A 49 2.83 -6.99 -9.37
N ALA A 50 2.41 -7.83 -10.29
CA ALA A 50 1.91 -7.43 -11.61
C ALA A 50 2.94 -6.53 -12.34
N ASP A 51 2.59 -5.31 -12.69
CA ASP A 51 3.42 -4.29 -13.32
C ASP A 51 4.22 -3.43 -12.32
N ASP A 52 3.83 -3.42 -11.04
CA ASP A 52 4.58 -2.73 -9.99
C ASP A 52 5.79 -3.59 -9.57
N PHE A 53 6.99 -3.03 -9.57
CA PHE A 53 8.19 -3.72 -9.09
C PHE A 53 9.13 -2.81 -8.31
N LEU A 54 9.94 -3.43 -7.47
CA LEU A 54 10.97 -2.81 -6.65
C LEU A 54 12.27 -3.58 -6.84
N LEU A 55 13.34 -2.85 -7.18
CA LEU A 55 14.70 -3.36 -7.21
C LEU A 55 15.47 -2.75 -6.04
N THR A 56 16.20 -3.58 -5.30
CA THR A 56 17.08 -3.11 -4.23
C THR A 56 18.51 -3.46 -4.56
N PHE A 57 19.42 -2.54 -4.27
CA PHE A 57 20.85 -2.68 -4.57
C PHE A 57 21.68 -2.36 -3.33
N GLU A 58 22.76 -3.08 -3.16
CA GLU A 58 23.76 -2.77 -2.16
C GLU A 58 24.67 -1.61 -2.61
N ARG A 59 24.95 -1.53 -3.90
CA ARG A 59 25.85 -0.53 -4.49
C ARG A 59 25.10 0.41 -5.42
N ARG A 60 25.36 1.71 -5.29
CA ARG A 60 24.79 2.75 -6.14
C ARG A 60 25.10 2.54 -7.62
N ALA A 61 26.36 2.20 -7.93
CA ALA A 61 26.78 1.96 -9.30
C ALA A 61 26.01 0.84 -10.01
N ASP A 62 25.61 -0.21 -9.27
CA ASP A 62 24.76 -1.27 -9.82
C ASP A 62 23.37 -0.76 -10.14
N ALA A 63 22.81 0.12 -9.30
CA ALA A 63 21.49 0.71 -9.51
C ALA A 63 21.49 1.63 -10.76
N ASP A 64 22.51 2.46 -10.91
CA ASP A 64 22.63 3.36 -12.06
C ASP A 64 22.78 2.57 -13.37
N ARG A 65 23.64 1.53 -13.41
CA ARG A 65 23.77 0.63 -14.57
C ARG A 65 22.48 -0.14 -14.89
N MET A 66 21.81 -0.64 -13.85
CA MET A 66 20.54 -1.35 -14.03
C MET A 66 19.45 -0.43 -14.59
N ALA A 67 19.39 0.84 -14.17
CA ALA A 67 18.39 1.77 -14.65
C ALA A 67 18.46 1.94 -16.18
N THR A 68 19.67 2.12 -16.73
CA THR A 68 19.90 2.22 -18.17
C THR A 68 19.58 0.90 -18.89
N ALA A 69 20.15 -0.21 -18.40
CA ALA A 69 19.96 -1.52 -19.03
C ALA A 69 18.48 -1.98 -18.99
N LEU A 70 17.75 -1.62 -17.94
CA LEU A 70 16.33 -1.93 -17.80
C LEU A 70 15.48 -1.16 -18.82
N ALA A 71 15.75 0.13 -19.02
CA ALA A 71 15.05 0.95 -20.01
C ALA A 71 15.25 0.37 -21.42
N GLU A 72 16.51 0.03 -21.80
CA GLU A 72 16.82 -0.60 -23.07
C GLU A 72 16.15 -1.97 -23.22
N ARG A 73 16.15 -2.77 -22.15
CA ARG A 73 15.50 -4.09 -22.17
C ARG A 73 14.00 -3.99 -22.41
N LEU A 74 13.31 -3.12 -21.68
CA LEU A 74 11.86 -2.96 -21.80
C LEU A 74 11.46 -2.40 -23.16
N ALA A 75 12.25 -1.47 -23.73
CA ALA A 75 12.02 -0.93 -25.06
C ALA A 75 12.00 -2.02 -26.15
N LYS A 76 12.82 -3.07 -26.03
CA LYS A 76 12.83 -4.23 -26.94
C LYS A 76 11.52 -5.03 -26.94
N PHE A 77 10.69 -4.86 -25.93
CA PHE A 77 9.37 -5.49 -25.78
C PHE A 77 8.21 -4.50 -25.94
N GLY A 78 8.48 -3.31 -26.49
CA GLY A 78 7.47 -2.27 -26.63
C GLY A 78 6.99 -1.66 -25.31
N LEU A 79 7.69 -1.93 -24.20
CA LEU A 79 7.36 -1.41 -22.86
C LEU A 79 8.19 -0.18 -22.54
N ARG A 80 7.61 0.72 -21.74
CA ARG A 80 8.28 1.91 -21.22
C ARG A 80 8.14 2.02 -19.72
N LEU A 81 9.19 2.50 -19.03
CA LEU A 81 9.12 2.89 -17.64
C LEU A 81 8.30 4.18 -17.52
N HIS A 82 7.42 4.24 -16.54
CA HIS A 82 6.67 5.46 -16.26
C HIS A 82 7.59 6.44 -15.50
N GLU A 83 8.00 7.52 -16.15
CA GLU A 83 8.98 8.47 -15.63
C GLU A 83 8.62 9.03 -14.26
N ASP A 84 7.40 9.53 -14.07
CA ASP A 84 6.95 10.11 -12.79
C ASP A 84 6.87 9.09 -11.64
N LYS A 85 6.79 7.80 -11.94
CA LYS A 85 6.68 6.73 -10.93
C LYS A 85 8.00 5.99 -10.70
N THR A 86 8.93 6.10 -11.64
CA THR A 86 10.24 5.44 -11.53
C THR A 86 11.20 6.37 -10.81
N ARG A 87 11.71 5.90 -9.67
CA ARG A 87 12.61 6.72 -8.83
C ARG A 87 13.75 5.86 -8.32
N LEU A 88 14.95 6.41 -8.37
CA LEU A 88 16.12 5.89 -7.68
C LEU A 88 16.31 6.68 -6.37
N ILE A 89 16.25 5.98 -5.25
CA ILE A 89 16.35 6.60 -3.92
C ILE A 89 17.42 5.91 -3.07
N GLU A 90 18.06 6.67 -2.18
CA GLU A 90 18.91 6.10 -1.15
C GLU A 90 18.06 5.64 0.04
N PHE A 91 18.05 4.32 0.28
CA PHE A 91 17.22 3.71 1.28
C PHE A 91 17.96 2.60 2.03
N GLY A 92 17.71 2.43 3.32
CA GLY A 92 18.33 1.34 4.09
C GLY A 92 19.03 1.80 5.37
N ARG A 93 19.80 0.86 5.96
CA ARG A 93 20.44 1.04 7.28
C ARG A 93 21.32 2.31 7.35
N PHE A 94 22.02 2.60 6.30
CA PHE A 94 23.02 3.68 6.27
C PHE A 94 22.48 5.00 5.69
N ALA A 95 21.30 4.99 5.06
CA ALA A 95 20.75 6.15 4.37
C ALA A 95 20.66 7.40 5.28
N ALA A 96 20.21 7.24 6.54
CA ALA A 96 20.13 8.37 7.49
C ALA A 96 21.50 8.95 7.84
N THR A 97 22.51 8.10 8.01
CA THR A 97 23.88 8.52 8.33
C THR A 97 24.54 9.19 7.15
N ASN A 98 24.42 8.60 5.96
CA ASN A 98 25.01 9.14 4.72
C ASN A 98 24.41 10.51 4.39
N ARG A 99 23.08 10.64 4.44
CA ARG A 99 22.39 11.91 4.19
C ARG A 99 22.78 12.99 5.19
N ARG A 100 22.94 12.64 6.47
CA ARG A 100 23.41 13.57 7.51
C ARG A 100 24.82 14.08 7.19
N ARG A 101 25.72 13.18 6.76
CA ARG A 101 27.10 13.57 6.37
C ARG A 101 27.14 14.55 5.19
N ARG A 102 26.14 14.50 4.32
CA ARG A 102 25.97 15.41 3.19
C ARG A 102 25.09 16.62 3.50
N SER A 103 24.72 16.83 4.77
CA SER A 103 23.79 17.90 5.20
C SER A 103 22.41 17.82 4.53
N GLU A 104 22.00 16.63 4.09
CA GLU A 104 20.68 16.38 3.49
C GLU A 104 19.66 16.03 4.56
N GLY A 105 18.37 16.15 4.23
CA GLY A 105 17.25 15.83 5.11
C GLY A 105 17.11 14.33 5.43
N ARG A 106 15.97 13.95 5.97
CA ARG A 106 15.66 12.55 6.30
C ARG A 106 15.70 11.65 5.05
N PRO A 107 15.98 10.33 5.21
CA PRO A 107 15.85 9.39 4.11
C PRO A 107 14.50 9.47 3.42
N GLU A 108 14.52 9.29 2.11
CA GLU A 108 13.30 9.29 1.31
C GLU A 108 12.39 8.13 1.67
N THR A 109 11.14 8.24 1.27
CA THR A 109 10.14 7.19 1.42
C THR A 109 9.64 6.77 0.05
N PHE A 110 9.17 5.54 -0.07
CA PHE A 110 8.54 5.08 -1.30
C PHE A 110 7.23 4.36 -1.01
N ASP A 111 6.33 4.42 -1.99
CA ASP A 111 5.04 3.76 -1.93
C ASP A 111 5.10 2.46 -2.73
N PHE A 112 4.70 1.34 -2.10
CA PHE A 112 4.59 0.04 -2.74
C PHE A 112 3.45 -0.77 -2.14
N LEU A 113 2.61 -1.36 -2.99
CA LEU A 113 1.45 -2.16 -2.60
C LEU A 113 0.54 -1.50 -1.56
N GLY A 114 0.29 -0.20 -1.71
CA GLY A 114 -0.61 0.55 -0.81
C GLY A 114 -0.02 0.96 0.53
N PHE A 115 1.27 0.72 0.73
CA PHE A 115 2.01 1.14 1.91
C PHE A 115 3.10 2.15 1.55
N THR A 116 3.30 3.13 2.41
CA THR A 116 4.50 3.97 2.40
C THR A 116 5.56 3.31 3.29
N HIS A 117 6.72 3.01 2.70
CA HIS A 117 7.88 2.44 3.37
C HIS A 117 8.85 3.55 3.79
N TYR A 118 9.42 3.45 4.98
CA TYR A 118 10.37 4.44 5.52
C TYR A 118 11.40 3.80 6.44
N CYS A 119 12.59 4.39 6.47
CA CYS A 119 13.66 3.99 7.37
C CYS A 119 13.33 4.38 8.81
N GLY A 120 13.50 3.46 9.74
CA GLY A 120 13.29 3.69 11.17
C GLY A 120 14.13 2.76 12.04
N LYS A 121 13.79 2.73 13.32
CA LYS A 121 14.44 1.88 14.31
C LYS A 121 13.40 1.11 15.12
N THR A 122 13.77 -0.06 15.59
CA THR A 122 13.03 -0.83 16.61
C THR A 122 13.18 -0.15 17.98
N LEU A 123 12.45 -0.61 18.99
CA LEU A 123 12.55 -0.09 20.36
C LEU A 123 13.97 -0.26 20.95
N ASP A 124 14.66 -1.32 20.56
CA ASP A 124 16.04 -1.64 20.94
C ASP A 124 17.09 -0.98 20.02
N GLY A 125 16.69 0.01 19.21
CA GLY A 125 17.60 0.86 18.42
C GLY A 125 18.09 0.25 17.11
N ARG A 126 17.77 -1.02 16.78
CA ARG A 126 18.16 -1.67 15.52
C ARG A 126 17.42 -1.07 14.34
N PHE A 127 18.08 -1.04 13.19
CA PHE A 127 17.44 -0.59 11.95
C PHE A 127 16.25 -1.46 11.57
N MET A 128 15.16 -0.81 11.16
CA MET A 128 13.98 -1.47 10.65
C MET A 128 13.32 -0.66 9.54
N VAL A 129 12.85 -1.34 8.51
CA VAL A 129 11.95 -0.75 7.50
C VAL A 129 10.54 -0.77 8.05
N HIS A 130 10.02 0.42 8.34
CA HIS A 130 8.63 0.58 8.76
C HIS A 130 7.70 0.72 7.57
N ARG A 131 6.44 0.35 7.79
CA ARG A 131 5.36 0.45 6.82
C ARG A 131 4.17 1.15 7.45
N LYS A 132 3.57 2.07 6.72
CA LYS A 132 2.30 2.72 7.10
C LYS A 132 1.36 2.72 5.91
N THR A 133 0.05 2.72 6.14
CA THR A 133 -0.93 2.86 5.07
C THR A 133 -0.66 4.13 4.25
N GLN A 134 -0.58 4.02 2.95
CA GLN A 134 -0.37 5.15 2.04
C GLN A 134 -1.48 6.19 2.23
N ARG A 135 -1.08 7.46 2.40
CA ARG A 135 -2.00 8.56 2.72
C ARG A 135 -3.12 8.72 1.69
N GLY A 136 -2.78 8.69 0.42
CA GLY A 136 -3.77 8.84 -0.67
C GLY A 136 -4.82 7.72 -0.67
N ARG A 137 -4.38 6.46 -0.47
CA ARG A 137 -5.30 5.31 -0.37
C ARG A 137 -6.19 5.39 0.87
N LEU A 138 -5.65 5.81 2.01
CA LEU A 138 -6.44 6.01 3.23
C LEU A 138 -7.52 7.07 3.03
N ILE A 139 -7.17 8.23 2.46
CA ILE A 139 -8.11 9.34 2.20
C ILE A 139 -9.21 8.88 1.25
N ARG A 140 -8.85 8.22 0.14
CA ARG A 140 -9.80 7.68 -0.84
C ARG A 140 -10.78 6.71 -0.18
N LYS A 141 -10.26 5.74 0.58
CA LYS A 141 -11.10 4.75 1.27
C LYS A 141 -12.03 5.38 2.30
N LEU A 142 -11.59 6.40 3.03
CA LEU A 142 -12.44 7.15 3.95
C LEU A 142 -13.50 8.00 3.23
N LYS A 143 -13.20 8.51 2.04
CA LYS A 143 -14.19 9.21 1.20
C LYS A 143 -15.28 8.25 0.73
N GLU A 144 -14.91 7.10 0.18
CA GLU A 144 -15.84 6.03 -0.23
C GLU A 144 -16.73 5.59 0.96
N LEU A 145 -16.10 5.33 2.12
CA LEU A 145 -16.81 4.92 3.32
C LEU A 145 -17.85 5.96 3.77
N ARG A 146 -17.52 7.26 3.72
CA ARG A 146 -18.46 8.34 4.06
C ARG A 146 -19.62 8.41 3.07
N GLN A 147 -19.36 8.23 1.79
CA GLN A 147 -20.40 8.20 0.75
C GLN A 147 -21.34 7.02 0.95
N GLU A 148 -20.82 5.82 1.20
CA GLU A 148 -21.63 4.63 1.45
C GLU A 148 -22.44 4.73 2.74
N LEU A 149 -21.87 5.26 3.82
CA LEU A 149 -22.62 5.52 5.05
C LEU A 149 -23.75 6.54 4.85
N LYS A 150 -23.56 7.54 3.99
CA LYS A 150 -24.61 8.49 3.61
C LYS A 150 -25.72 7.79 2.82
N ARG A 151 -25.41 6.92 1.88
CA ARG A 151 -26.42 6.13 1.13
C ARG A 151 -27.22 5.21 2.03
N ARG A 152 -26.55 4.63 3.06
CA ARG A 152 -27.13 3.68 4.01
C ARG A 152 -27.73 4.34 5.25
N MET A 153 -27.77 5.66 5.35
CA MET A 153 -28.16 6.35 6.59
C MET A 153 -29.60 6.02 7.05
N HIS A 154 -30.51 5.67 6.14
CA HIS A 154 -31.88 5.30 6.46
C HIS A 154 -32.10 3.81 6.75
N MET A 155 -31.08 2.96 6.52
CA MET A 155 -31.15 1.53 6.84
C MET A 155 -31.17 1.32 8.36
N ARG A 156 -31.59 0.11 8.80
CA ARG A 156 -31.57 -0.27 10.23
C ARG A 156 -30.14 -0.21 10.79
N LEU A 157 -30.00 0.22 12.04
CA LEU A 157 -28.67 0.36 12.67
C LEU A 157 -27.87 -0.95 12.66
N ARG A 158 -28.55 -2.08 12.86
CA ARG A 158 -27.92 -3.42 12.79
C ARG A 158 -27.30 -3.71 11.42
N GLU A 159 -27.96 -3.31 10.35
CA GLU A 159 -27.46 -3.50 8.97
C GLU A 159 -26.26 -2.61 8.68
N GLN A 160 -26.33 -1.32 9.12
CA GLN A 160 -25.21 -0.39 9.01
C GLN A 160 -23.99 -0.90 9.78
N HIS A 161 -24.20 -1.37 11.03
CA HIS A 161 -23.16 -1.96 11.86
C HIS A 161 -22.52 -3.17 11.17
N GLY A 162 -23.32 -4.14 10.71
CA GLY A 162 -22.86 -5.36 10.05
C GLY A 162 -22.04 -5.06 8.79
N TRP A 163 -22.48 -4.08 7.99
CA TRP A 163 -21.74 -3.64 6.82
C TRP A 163 -20.41 -2.96 7.21
N LEU A 164 -20.43 -2.03 8.18
CA LEU A 164 -19.23 -1.34 8.63
C LEU A 164 -18.21 -2.31 9.25
N ALA A 165 -18.68 -3.28 10.03
CA ALA A 165 -17.84 -4.33 10.61
C ALA A 165 -17.13 -5.16 9.52
N ARG A 166 -17.80 -5.48 8.40
CA ARG A 166 -17.18 -6.17 7.26
C ARG A 166 -16.11 -5.31 6.59
N VAL A 167 -16.39 -4.02 6.37
CA VAL A 167 -15.41 -3.08 5.81
C VAL A 167 -14.16 -2.97 6.70
N LEU A 168 -14.35 -2.87 8.01
CA LEU A 168 -13.25 -2.81 8.98
C LEU A 168 -12.41 -4.09 8.96
N ARG A 169 -13.05 -5.28 8.99
CA ARG A 169 -12.33 -6.57 8.92
C ARG A 169 -11.51 -6.69 7.64
N GLY A 170 -12.08 -6.34 6.48
CA GLY A 170 -11.36 -6.34 5.21
C GLY A 170 -10.17 -5.38 5.21
N HIS A 171 -10.34 -4.17 5.77
CA HIS A 171 -9.25 -3.22 5.92
C HIS A 171 -8.14 -3.77 6.83
N TYR A 172 -8.47 -4.40 7.95
CA TYR A 172 -7.49 -4.98 8.86
C TYR A 172 -6.80 -6.22 8.27
N ALA A 173 -7.51 -7.01 7.48
CA ALA A 173 -6.94 -8.16 6.79
C ALA A 173 -5.82 -7.74 5.83
N TYR A 174 -5.98 -6.64 5.12
CA TYR A 174 -4.97 -6.15 4.17
C TYR A 174 -3.89 -5.29 4.84
N TYR A 175 -4.31 -4.28 5.63
CA TYR A 175 -3.39 -3.30 6.22
C TYR A 175 -2.86 -3.68 7.59
N GLY A 176 -3.27 -4.80 8.14
CA GLY A 176 -2.88 -5.32 9.46
C GLY A 176 -1.47 -5.91 9.48
N VAL A 177 -0.47 -5.13 9.11
CA VAL A 177 0.95 -5.53 9.11
C VAL A 177 1.70 -4.93 10.30
N THR A 178 2.78 -5.57 10.72
CA THR A 178 3.68 -5.05 11.76
C THR A 178 4.12 -3.62 11.43
N GLY A 179 4.02 -2.71 12.41
CA GLY A 179 4.35 -1.28 12.28
C GLY A 179 3.19 -0.39 11.85
N ASN A 180 2.05 -0.92 11.39
CA ASN A 180 0.91 -0.11 10.93
C ASN A 180 -0.25 0.02 11.93
N SER A 181 -0.07 -0.35 13.20
CA SER A 181 -1.13 -0.28 14.23
C SER A 181 -1.75 1.11 14.37
N TYR A 182 -0.94 2.16 14.24
CA TYR A 182 -1.42 3.55 14.25
C TYR A 182 -2.37 3.84 13.08
N GLY A 183 -2.01 3.39 11.87
CA GLY A 183 -2.85 3.54 10.68
C GLY A 183 -4.21 2.86 10.82
N LEU A 184 -4.23 1.65 11.39
CA LEU A 184 -5.46 0.91 11.66
C LEU A 184 -6.35 1.62 12.69
N ARG A 185 -5.77 2.07 13.81
CA ARG A 185 -6.51 2.84 14.83
C ARG A 185 -7.09 4.13 14.25
N ARG A 186 -6.30 4.86 13.47
CA ARG A 186 -6.75 6.07 12.78
C ARG A 186 -7.91 5.79 11.83
N PHE A 187 -7.87 4.68 11.07
CA PHE A 187 -8.97 4.27 10.20
C PHE A 187 -10.24 3.99 11.00
N LEU A 188 -10.17 3.20 12.09
CA LEU A 188 -11.30 2.93 12.98
C LEU A 188 -11.91 4.23 13.52
N THR A 189 -11.09 5.13 14.08
CA THR A 189 -11.55 6.40 14.63
C THR A 189 -12.30 7.24 13.58
N GLN A 190 -11.77 7.31 12.36
CA GLN A 190 -12.42 8.04 11.28
C GLN A 190 -13.71 7.35 10.78
N ALA A 191 -13.74 6.02 10.78
CA ALA A 191 -14.92 5.25 10.43
C ALA A 191 -16.06 5.45 11.45
N VAL A 192 -15.74 5.43 12.74
CA VAL A 192 -16.66 5.71 13.85
C VAL A 192 -17.25 7.13 13.72
N ARG A 193 -16.38 8.13 13.50
CA ARG A 193 -16.82 9.53 13.27
C ARG A 193 -17.72 9.67 12.05
N ALA A 194 -17.40 8.99 10.95
CA ALA A 194 -18.19 9.00 9.74
C ALA A 194 -19.57 8.37 9.96
N TRP A 195 -19.64 7.25 10.70
CA TRP A 195 -20.89 6.59 11.03
C TRP A 195 -21.77 7.44 11.95
N HIS A 196 -21.20 7.99 13.03
CA HIS A 196 -21.90 8.97 13.86
C HIS A 196 -22.49 10.12 13.02
N GLY A 197 -21.66 10.71 12.13
CA GLY A 197 -22.11 11.80 11.25
C GLY A 197 -23.25 11.42 10.31
N ALA A 198 -23.28 10.17 9.81
CA ALA A 198 -24.36 9.66 8.98
C ALA A 198 -25.66 9.48 9.79
N ILE A 199 -25.58 8.87 10.97
CA ILE A 199 -26.75 8.67 11.85
C ILE A 199 -27.32 10.03 12.31
N ARG A 200 -26.45 10.99 12.65
CA ARG A 200 -26.87 12.33 13.08
C ARG A 200 -27.69 13.07 12.03
N ARG A 201 -27.46 12.81 10.75
CA ARG A 201 -28.19 13.42 9.62
C ARG A 201 -29.54 12.77 9.33
N ARG A 202 -29.84 11.63 9.96
CA ARG A 202 -31.04 10.83 9.72
C ARG A 202 -32.34 11.52 10.15
N GLY A 203 -32.27 12.37 11.18
CA GLY A 203 -33.45 13.04 11.74
C GLY A 203 -33.19 14.53 12.02
N GLN A 204 -34.17 15.38 11.69
CA GLN A 204 -34.03 16.82 11.93
C GLN A 204 -34.30 17.19 13.41
N LYS A 205 -35.25 16.51 14.09
CA LYS A 205 -35.68 16.87 15.44
C LYS A 205 -34.87 16.23 16.58
N ARG A 206 -34.37 15.01 16.44
CA ARG A 206 -33.57 14.30 17.46
C ARG A 206 -32.19 13.87 16.88
N ARG A 207 -31.26 14.77 16.98
CA ARG A 207 -29.86 14.47 16.57
C ARG A 207 -29.21 13.47 17.54
N MET A 208 -28.51 12.45 17.01
CA MET A 208 -27.71 11.51 17.79
C MET A 208 -26.58 12.23 18.51
N SER A 209 -26.61 12.30 19.86
CA SER A 209 -25.50 12.80 20.65
C SER A 209 -24.37 11.77 20.71
N TRP A 210 -23.16 12.22 21.06
CA TRP A 210 -22.03 11.31 21.24
C TRP A 210 -22.25 10.32 22.39
N ASP A 211 -22.89 10.71 23.48
CA ASP A 211 -23.16 9.83 24.63
C ASP A 211 -24.07 8.66 24.24
N ARG A 212 -25.17 8.94 23.52
CA ARG A 212 -26.07 7.92 22.97
C ARG A 212 -25.37 7.02 21.95
N PHE A 213 -24.53 7.61 21.09
CA PHE A 213 -23.79 6.85 20.11
C PHE A 213 -22.71 5.96 20.77
N ASN A 214 -22.02 6.45 21.80
CA ASN A 214 -21.06 5.67 22.56
C ASN A 214 -21.74 4.53 23.35
N ALA A 215 -22.96 4.76 23.87
CA ALA A 215 -23.76 3.69 24.48
C ALA A 215 -24.11 2.61 23.45
N LEU A 216 -24.51 3.01 22.22
CA LEU A 216 -24.75 2.08 21.12
C LEU A 216 -23.49 1.26 20.77
N LEU A 217 -22.32 1.90 20.72
CA LEU A 217 -21.05 1.24 20.45
C LEU A 217 -20.63 0.27 21.56
N ARG A 218 -20.93 0.60 22.82
CA ARG A 218 -20.67 -0.33 23.94
C ARG A 218 -21.55 -1.58 23.85
N ALA A 219 -22.83 -1.40 23.51
CA ALA A 219 -23.76 -2.52 23.34
C ALA A 219 -23.45 -3.36 22.09
N ASN A 220 -22.93 -2.72 21.03
CA ASN A 220 -22.60 -3.36 19.76
C ASN A 220 -21.22 -2.91 19.31
N PRO A 221 -20.14 -3.49 19.83
CA PRO A 221 -18.77 -3.07 19.51
C PRO A 221 -18.41 -3.37 18.07
N LEU A 222 -17.70 -2.44 17.45
CA LEU A 222 -17.07 -2.67 16.15
C LEU A 222 -15.80 -3.51 16.32
N PRO A 223 -15.39 -4.27 15.28
CA PRO A 223 -14.16 -5.05 15.34
C PRO A 223 -12.96 -4.19 15.70
N PRO A 224 -12.17 -4.56 16.72
CA PRO A 224 -10.95 -3.84 17.07
C PRO A 224 -9.87 -4.00 15.99
N PRO A 225 -8.96 -3.03 15.85
CA PRO A 225 -7.81 -3.17 14.96
C PRO A 225 -6.93 -4.34 15.39
N ARG A 226 -6.61 -5.21 14.44
CA ARG A 226 -5.72 -6.35 14.66
C ARG A 226 -4.65 -6.43 13.57
N LEU A 227 -3.47 -6.90 13.95
CA LEU A 227 -2.42 -7.26 13.01
C LEU A 227 -2.74 -8.65 12.45
N ALA A 228 -3.02 -8.74 11.15
CA ALA A 228 -3.28 -9.99 10.45
C ALA A 228 -1.97 -10.67 10.03
N HIS A 229 -0.93 -9.88 9.73
CA HIS A 229 0.37 -10.33 9.26
C HIS A 229 1.46 -9.84 10.20
N VAL A 230 1.78 -10.66 11.19
CA VAL A 230 2.88 -10.38 12.12
C VAL A 230 4.16 -10.94 11.52
N TRP A 231 5.05 -10.06 11.12
CA TRP A 231 6.40 -10.47 10.74
C TRP A 231 7.21 -10.70 12.04
N ARG A 232 7.44 -11.96 12.36
CA ARG A 232 8.43 -12.34 13.38
C ARG A 232 9.78 -12.34 12.67
N GLY A 233 10.56 -11.27 12.81
CA GLY A 233 11.93 -11.26 12.32
C GLY A 233 12.65 -12.48 12.86
N ARG A 234 13.31 -13.25 11.99
CA ARG A 234 14.31 -14.19 12.47
C ARG A 234 15.35 -13.36 13.22
N ALA A 235 15.54 -13.64 14.50
CA ALA A 235 16.75 -13.24 15.19
C ALA A 235 17.90 -13.82 14.37
N ALA A 236 18.72 -12.95 13.77
CA ALA A 236 19.99 -13.31 13.20
C ALA A 236 21.01 -13.29 14.33
#